data_a1880eda6511023bcabe253178d4d256
#
_entry.id   a1880eda6511023bcabe253178d4d256
#
_cell.length_a   1.000
_cell.length_b   1.000
_cell.length_c   1.000
_cell.angle_alpha   90.00
_cell.angle_beta   90.00
_cell.angle_gamma   90.00
#
_symmetry.space_group_name_H-M   'P 1'
#
loop_
_entity.id
_entity.type
_entity.pdbx_description
1 polymer ?
#
loop_
_entity_poly.entity_id
_entity_poly.type
_entity_poly.pdbx_seq_one_letter_code
_entity_poly.pdbx_strand_id
1 'polypeptide(L)'
;MRKNKYGVFYTCFTEVKAVEYSLYELFKVYPDMPVYLVSDGGSDYSHLVDMFPGKKIETLLEHDSRGKLNQIYDHNYLEDENMKASVDSVVTFVDRVKRAIEYCDSEYLFIMEPDVLLRGEISIIEDAKLMGMKINDGLHAELGEFLETFEKGIPVSKWGCAAPILHSDTFLEAKEVLESDDSIIETLCRLDRRTAFYDALLPIMFGLVGEEEVYNPEVVECLRNPSWRTSSHPIVHQFRAKYETTENGYISTNGNRDHMLKEFTNG
;
A
#
# COMPACT_ATOMS: atom_id res chain seq x y z
N MET A 1 15.57 -18.75 6.69
CA MET A 1 14.52 -18.37 7.68
C MET A 1 14.67 -16.89 7.93
N ARG A 2 13.63 -16.10 7.75
CA ARG A 2 13.62 -14.66 7.98
C ARG A 2 13.78 -14.35 9.47
N LYS A 3 14.44 -13.22 9.82
CA LYS A 3 14.70 -12.85 11.21
C LYS A 3 13.47 -12.34 11.95
N ASN A 4 12.61 -11.62 11.21
CA ASN A 4 11.43 -10.99 11.76
C ASN A 4 10.18 -11.69 11.24
N LYS A 5 9.16 -11.80 12.08
CA LYS A 5 7.85 -12.27 11.61
C LYS A 5 7.18 -11.23 10.71
N TYR A 6 7.26 -9.97 11.10
CA TYR A 6 6.61 -8.85 10.41
C TYR A 6 7.59 -7.74 10.07
N GLY A 7 7.31 -7.03 8.99
CA GLY A 7 7.93 -5.77 8.60
C GLY A 7 6.90 -4.86 7.95
N VAL A 8 7.25 -3.59 7.77
CA VAL A 8 6.40 -2.59 7.13
C VAL A 8 7.13 -1.98 5.94
N PHE A 9 6.46 -1.97 4.79
CA PHE A 9 6.74 -1.06 3.70
C PHE A 9 5.76 0.11 3.77
N TYR A 10 6.29 1.30 3.94
CA TYR A 10 5.48 2.51 4.02
C TYR A 10 5.68 3.33 2.75
N THR A 11 4.60 3.51 1.99
CA THR A 11 4.60 4.39 0.81
C THR A 11 3.89 5.70 1.16
N CYS A 12 4.55 6.83 0.93
CA CYS A 12 4.03 8.14 1.30
C CYS A 12 4.48 9.24 0.33
N PHE A 13 3.89 10.41 0.46
CA PHE A 13 4.21 11.58 -0.35
C PHE A 13 4.41 12.81 0.54
N THR A 14 3.37 13.52 0.92
CA THR A 14 3.47 14.80 1.65
C THR A 14 2.81 14.77 3.03
N GLU A 15 2.23 13.64 3.44
CA GLU A 15 1.38 13.52 4.63
C GLU A 15 2.15 13.29 5.93
N VAL A 16 3.12 14.14 6.22
CA VAL A 16 4.09 13.97 7.31
C VAL A 16 3.41 13.65 8.65
N LYS A 17 2.43 14.46 9.07
CA LYS A 17 1.76 14.25 10.37
C LYS A 17 0.95 12.97 10.46
N ALA A 18 0.36 12.52 9.35
CA ALA A 18 -0.35 11.26 9.31
C ALA A 18 0.59 10.07 9.45
N VAL A 19 1.75 10.14 8.79
CA VAL A 19 2.81 9.12 8.89
C VAL A 19 3.37 9.07 10.30
N GLU A 20 3.71 10.21 10.91
CA GLU A 20 4.18 10.29 12.29
C GLU A 20 3.19 9.62 13.26
N TYR A 21 1.90 9.94 13.13
CA TYR A 21 0.85 9.36 13.97
C TYR A 21 0.68 7.86 13.71
N SER A 22 0.68 7.44 12.47
CA SER A 22 0.58 6.02 12.11
C SER A 22 1.74 5.20 12.67
N LEU A 23 2.97 5.70 12.60
CA LEU A 23 4.13 5.04 13.18
C LEU A 23 4.10 5.02 14.71
N TYR A 24 3.58 6.09 15.33
CA TYR A 24 3.40 6.11 16.78
C TYR A 24 2.43 5.01 17.24
N GLU A 25 1.29 4.83 16.57
CA GLU A 25 0.34 3.75 16.87
C GLU A 25 0.97 2.37 16.59
N LEU A 26 1.68 2.21 15.47
CA LEU A 26 2.40 0.99 15.13
C LEU A 26 3.37 0.56 16.25
N PHE A 27 4.24 1.47 16.70
CA PHE A 27 5.27 1.13 17.68
C PHE A 27 4.75 0.91 19.11
N LYS A 28 3.50 1.29 19.40
CA LYS A 28 2.83 0.86 20.65
C LYS A 28 2.56 -0.64 20.64
N VAL A 29 2.19 -1.20 19.49
CA VAL A 29 1.81 -2.62 19.35
C VAL A 29 3.03 -3.46 19.01
N TYR A 30 3.87 -2.99 18.11
CA TYR A 30 5.03 -3.68 17.60
C TYR A 30 6.30 -2.85 17.76
N PRO A 31 6.87 -2.77 18.98
CA PRO A 31 7.97 -1.85 19.27
C PRO A 31 9.25 -2.13 18.46
N ASP A 32 9.45 -3.36 18.00
CA ASP A 32 10.68 -3.77 17.30
C ASP A 32 10.45 -4.04 15.80
N MET A 33 9.25 -3.74 15.27
CA MET A 33 8.94 -3.98 13.87
C MET A 33 9.78 -3.06 12.96
N PRO A 34 10.54 -3.61 12.00
CA PRO A 34 11.31 -2.81 11.07
C PRO A 34 10.38 -2.12 10.06
N VAL A 35 10.70 -0.86 9.75
CA VAL A 35 9.95 -0.01 8.82
C VAL A 35 10.88 0.46 7.71
N TYR A 36 10.50 0.19 6.47
CA TYR A 36 11.11 0.72 5.26
C TYR A 36 10.16 1.70 4.61
N LEU A 37 10.50 2.98 4.59
CA LEU A 37 9.65 4.06 4.12
C LEU A 37 10.22 4.69 2.86
N VAL A 38 9.38 4.83 1.84
CA VAL A 38 9.73 5.56 0.62
C VAL A 38 8.76 6.72 0.40
N SER A 39 9.30 7.93 0.32
CA SER A 39 8.61 9.12 -0.15
C SER A 39 8.81 9.27 -1.65
N ASP A 40 7.72 9.30 -2.40
CA ASP A 40 7.74 9.35 -3.86
C ASP A 40 7.69 10.80 -4.38
N GLY A 41 8.83 11.47 -4.31
CA GLY A 41 8.97 12.88 -4.74
C GLY A 41 8.28 13.89 -3.82
N GLY A 42 7.84 13.47 -2.63
CA GLY A 42 7.16 14.30 -1.65
C GLY A 42 8.08 14.89 -0.57
N SER A 43 7.63 14.77 0.68
CA SER A 43 8.38 15.27 1.84
C SER A 43 9.57 14.38 2.19
N ASP A 44 10.61 14.97 2.79
CA ASP A 44 11.67 14.23 3.45
C ASP A 44 11.20 13.74 4.84
N TYR A 45 11.32 12.45 5.06
CA TYR A 45 10.93 11.78 6.31
C TYR A 45 12.12 11.37 7.18
N SER A 46 13.32 11.85 6.90
CA SER A 46 14.55 11.52 7.65
C SER A 46 14.44 11.82 9.14
N HIS A 47 13.67 12.86 9.52
CA HIS A 47 13.40 13.21 10.92
C HIS A 47 12.73 12.09 11.74
N LEU A 48 12.09 11.11 11.11
CA LEU A 48 11.46 9.99 11.81
C LEU A 48 12.47 9.12 12.57
N VAL A 49 13.70 9.04 12.08
CA VAL A 49 14.77 8.29 12.75
C VAL A 49 15.08 8.91 14.12
N ASP A 50 15.12 10.23 14.18
CA ASP A 50 15.35 10.96 15.43
C ASP A 50 14.09 10.98 16.32
N MET A 51 12.90 11.02 15.71
CA MET A 51 11.63 11.02 16.43
C MET A 51 11.36 9.70 17.16
N PHE A 52 11.83 8.58 16.59
CA PHE A 52 11.66 7.23 17.14
C PHE A 52 13.01 6.57 17.47
N PRO A 53 13.73 7.05 18.49
CA PRO A 53 15.07 6.58 18.79
C PRO A 53 15.08 5.09 19.16
N GLY A 54 16.04 4.36 18.59
CA GLY A 54 16.18 2.92 18.80
C GLY A 54 15.24 2.05 17.98
N LYS A 55 14.36 2.63 17.16
CA LYS A 55 13.55 1.88 16.20
C LYS A 55 14.33 1.63 14.90
N LYS A 56 14.05 0.48 14.25
CA LYS A 56 14.65 0.15 12.96
C LYS A 56 13.83 0.79 11.84
N ILE A 57 14.20 2.00 11.45
CA ILE A 57 13.54 2.78 10.39
C ILE A 57 14.57 3.14 9.32
N GLU A 58 14.24 2.85 8.06
CA GLU A 58 14.92 3.36 6.88
C GLU A 58 13.96 4.29 6.14
N THR A 59 14.42 5.49 5.79
CA THR A 59 13.65 6.47 5.04
C THR A 59 14.38 6.85 3.77
N LEU A 60 13.67 6.81 2.65
CA LEU A 60 14.20 7.21 1.34
C LEU A 60 13.30 8.28 0.72
N LEU A 61 13.93 9.31 0.16
CA LEU A 61 13.28 10.27 -0.72
C LEU A 61 13.72 9.98 -2.14
N GLU A 62 12.83 9.44 -2.94
CA GLU A 62 13.09 9.11 -4.33
C GLU A 62 12.41 10.14 -5.22
N HIS A 63 13.21 10.88 -5.98
CA HIS A 63 12.72 11.82 -6.99
C HIS A 63 12.58 11.12 -8.34
N ASP A 64 11.72 10.11 -8.40
CA ASP A 64 11.42 9.49 -9.67
C ASP A 64 10.15 10.09 -10.25
N SER A 65 10.29 10.93 -11.27
CA SER A 65 9.17 11.46 -12.04
C SER A 65 8.32 10.36 -12.71
N ARG A 66 8.80 9.13 -12.70
CA ARG A 66 8.14 7.92 -13.19
C ARG A 66 7.36 7.21 -12.09
N GLY A 67 7.71 7.43 -10.83
CA GLY A 67 7.04 6.89 -9.65
C GLY A 67 5.71 7.56 -9.34
N LYS A 68 4.93 7.93 -10.36
CA LYS A 68 3.66 8.63 -10.23
C LYS A 68 2.53 7.81 -9.63
N LEU A 69 2.76 6.57 -9.21
CA LEU A 69 1.72 5.76 -8.56
C LEU A 69 1.13 6.46 -7.33
N ASN A 70 1.93 7.26 -6.60
CA ASN A 70 1.42 8.08 -5.50
C ASN A 70 1.00 9.49 -5.93
N GLN A 71 1.55 10.04 -7.02
CA GLN A 71 1.15 11.36 -7.54
C GLN A 71 -0.21 11.32 -8.26
N ILE A 72 -0.67 10.15 -8.69
CA ILE A 72 -1.98 9.99 -9.32
C ILE A 72 -3.11 10.50 -8.40
N TYR A 73 -2.87 10.58 -7.10
CA TYR A 73 -3.84 11.10 -6.15
C TYR A 73 -3.91 12.63 -6.07
N ASP A 74 -3.03 13.38 -6.75
CA ASP A 74 -2.97 14.84 -6.57
C ASP A 74 -3.86 15.65 -7.51
N HIS A 75 -4.31 15.15 -8.65
CA HIS A 75 -5.19 15.91 -9.57
C HIS A 75 -6.10 15.00 -10.37
N ASN A 76 -7.37 15.38 -10.53
CA ASN A 76 -8.40 14.98 -11.52
C ASN A 76 -7.99 13.81 -12.46
N TYR A 77 -7.30 12.82 -11.89
CA TYR A 77 -6.70 11.75 -12.66
C TYR A 77 -7.76 10.89 -13.38
N LEU A 78 -9.00 10.94 -12.88
CA LEU A 78 -10.13 10.27 -13.51
C LEU A 78 -10.50 10.88 -14.88
N GLU A 79 -10.05 12.12 -15.13
CA GLU A 79 -10.32 12.86 -16.37
C GLU A 79 -9.10 12.98 -17.30
N ASP A 80 -7.88 12.65 -16.80
CA ASP A 80 -6.67 12.76 -17.61
C ASP A 80 -6.34 11.42 -18.30
N GLU A 81 -6.68 11.32 -19.58
CA GLU A 81 -6.37 10.15 -20.41
C GLU A 81 -4.86 9.86 -20.55
N ASN A 82 -4.00 10.82 -20.19
CA ASN A 82 -2.55 10.66 -20.28
C ASN A 82 -1.92 10.08 -19.00
N MET A 83 -2.67 9.93 -17.93
CA MET A 83 -2.20 9.37 -16.65
C MET A 83 -2.31 7.85 -16.62
N LYS A 84 -1.70 7.19 -17.58
CA LYS A 84 -1.58 5.72 -17.58
C LYS A 84 -0.39 5.33 -16.72
N ALA A 85 -0.53 4.24 -15.97
CA ALA A 85 0.62 3.59 -15.38
C ALA A 85 1.61 3.21 -16.49
N SER A 86 2.88 3.45 -16.25
CA SER A 86 3.95 3.04 -17.16
C SER A 86 4.56 1.73 -16.66
N VAL A 87 5.17 0.99 -17.57
CA VAL A 87 5.98 -0.19 -17.22
C VAL A 87 6.99 0.17 -16.14
N ASP A 88 7.69 1.30 -16.30
CA ASP A 88 8.67 1.78 -15.32
C ASP A 88 8.07 2.01 -13.94
N SER A 89 6.83 2.51 -13.84
CA SER A 89 6.20 2.76 -12.54
C SER A 89 5.82 1.46 -11.82
N VAL A 90 5.36 0.44 -12.57
CA VAL A 90 5.08 -0.89 -12.02
C VAL A 90 6.37 -1.54 -11.52
N VAL A 91 7.42 -1.55 -12.34
CA VAL A 91 8.73 -2.10 -11.98
C VAL A 91 9.31 -1.38 -10.76
N THR A 92 9.24 -0.04 -10.74
CA THR A 92 9.71 0.76 -9.59
C THR A 92 8.99 0.38 -8.30
N PHE A 93 7.65 0.23 -8.34
CA PHE A 93 6.89 -0.17 -7.15
C PHE A 93 7.30 -1.56 -6.67
N VAL A 94 7.37 -2.53 -7.57
CA VAL A 94 7.74 -3.92 -7.25
C VAL A 94 9.16 -3.99 -6.68
N ASP A 95 10.10 -3.22 -7.22
CA ASP A 95 11.47 -3.13 -6.69
C ASP A 95 11.53 -2.46 -5.31
N ARG A 96 10.68 -1.48 -5.03
CA ARG A 96 10.57 -0.88 -3.69
C ARG A 96 10.09 -1.89 -2.66
N VAL A 97 9.07 -2.69 -3.01
CA VAL A 97 8.58 -3.77 -2.13
C VAL A 97 9.67 -4.82 -1.89
N LYS A 98 10.42 -5.22 -2.94
CA LYS A 98 11.57 -6.13 -2.80
C LYS A 98 12.61 -5.56 -1.81
N ARG A 99 13.01 -4.30 -1.98
CA ARG A 99 13.98 -3.65 -1.07
C ARG A 99 13.46 -3.58 0.38
N ALA A 100 12.16 -3.35 0.56
CA ALA A 100 11.52 -3.40 1.87
C ALA A 100 11.60 -4.78 2.50
N ILE A 101 11.34 -5.84 1.73
CA ILE A 101 11.50 -7.24 2.17
C ILE A 101 12.93 -7.52 2.60
N GLU A 102 13.92 -7.09 1.82
CA GLU A 102 15.34 -7.27 2.10
C GLU A 102 15.78 -6.52 3.36
N TYR A 103 15.35 -5.26 3.51
CA TYR A 103 15.66 -4.45 4.70
C TYR A 103 14.99 -4.99 5.97
N CYS A 104 13.70 -5.29 5.88
CA CYS A 104 12.93 -5.79 7.02
C CYS A 104 13.34 -7.20 7.41
N ASP A 105 13.82 -8.02 6.47
CA ASP A 105 14.13 -9.44 6.66
C ASP A 105 12.97 -10.16 7.37
N SER A 106 11.74 -9.93 6.89
CA SER A 106 10.49 -10.37 7.52
C SER A 106 9.79 -11.44 6.71
N GLU A 107 9.08 -12.34 7.40
CA GLU A 107 8.24 -13.37 6.76
C GLU A 107 7.02 -12.76 6.08
N TYR A 108 6.39 -11.79 6.75
CA TYR A 108 5.27 -11.02 6.22
C TYR A 108 5.61 -9.54 6.18
N LEU A 109 5.18 -8.88 5.10
CA LEU A 109 5.33 -7.44 4.91
C LEU A 109 3.96 -6.78 4.85
N PHE A 110 3.75 -5.76 5.67
CA PHE A 110 2.60 -4.87 5.59
C PHE A 110 2.90 -3.75 4.62
N ILE A 111 1.99 -3.50 3.67
CA ILE A 111 2.05 -2.28 2.88
C ILE A 111 1.12 -1.26 3.53
N MET A 112 1.71 -0.18 4.00
CA MET A 112 1.00 0.90 4.67
C MET A 112 1.02 2.18 3.85
N GLU A 113 -0.08 2.89 3.93
CA GLU A 113 -0.25 4.23 3.38
C GLU A 113 -0.54 5.22 4.52
N PRO A 114 -0.45 6.55 4.26
CA PRO A 114 -0.71 7.57 5.27
C PRO A 114 -2.11 7.56 5.90
N ASP A 115 -3.05 6.81 5.34
CA ASP A 115 -4.42 6.66 5.86
C ASP A 115 -4.70 5.30 6.51
N VAL A 116 -3.64 4.51 6.75
CA VAL A 116 -3.72 3.22 7.46
C VAL A 116 -3.17 3.37 8.88
N LEU A 117 -3.89 2.85 9.87
CA LEU A 117 -3.42 2.71 11.25
C LEU A 117 -3.36 1.24 11.64
N LEU A 118 -2.24 0.84 12.21
CA LEU A 118 -2.07 -0.45 12.87
C LEU A 118 -2.10 -0.22 14.39
N ARG A 119 -3.15 -0.69 15.07
CA ARG A 119 -3.48 -0.37 16.47
C ARG A 119 -3.64 -1.60 17.35
N GLY A 120 -3.59 -2.78 16.79
CA GLY A 120 -3.75 -4.05 17.49
C GLY A 120 -2.85 -5.13 16.92
N GLU A 121 -2.74 -6.22 17.65
CA GLU A 121 -2.05 -7.41 17.14
C GLU A 121 -2.82 -8.00 15.97
N ILE A 122 -2.07 -8.50 14.99
CA ILE A 122 -2.61 -9.06 13.77
C ILE A 122 -2.40 -10.56 13.76
N SER A 123 -3.43 -11.26 13.36
CA SER A 123 -3.41 -12.71 13.13
C SER A 123 -3.22 -12.98 11.64
N ILE A 124 -2.19 -13.74 11.31
CA ILE A 124 -2.07 -14.28 9.95
C ILE A 124 -3.02 -15.47 9.83
N ILE A 125 -3.88 -15.41 8.82
CA ILE A 125 -4.74 -16.54 8.48
C ILE A 125 -3.86 -17.68 7.96
N GLU A 126 -4.11 -18.90 8.46
CA GLU A 126 -3.33 -20.07 8.10
C GLU A 126 -3.27 -20.23 6.57
N ASP A 127 -2.06 -20.46 6.07
CA ASP A 127 -1.72 -20.61 4.64
C ASP A 127 -1.96 -19.38 3.75
N ALA A 128 -2.47 -18.26 4.27
CA ALA A 128 -2.65 -17.06 3.47
C ALA A 128 -1.30 -16.46 3.05
N LYS A 129 -1.14 -16.22 1.74
CA LYS A 129 0.05 -15.58 1.16
C LYS A 129 -0.17 -14.10 0.88
N LEU A 130 -1.40 -13.72 0.60
CA LEU A 130 -1.84 -12.33 0.46
C LEU A 130 -3.14 -12.14 1.23
N MET A 131 -3.15 -11.20 2.16
CA MET A 131 -4.35 -10.83 2.91
C MET A 131 -4.61 -9.34 2.74
N GLY A 132 -5.88 -8.98 2.66
CA GLY A 132 -6.27 -7.58 2.61
C GLY A 132 -7.76 -7.37 2.76
N MET A 133 -8.17 -6.12 2.76
CA MET A 133 -9.57 -5.76 2.70
C MET A 133 -10.02 -5.75 1.24
N LYS A 134 -11.07 -6.48 0.92
CA LYS A 134 -11.65 -6.51 -0.42
C LYS A 134 -12.33 -5.18 -0.74
N ILE A 135 -11.80 -4.48 -1.75
CA ILE A 135 -12.40 -3.27 -2.29
C ILE A 135 -13.22 -3.62 -3.53
N ASN A 136 -14.52 -3.32 -3.47
CA ASN A 136 -15.39 -3.47 -4.64
C ASN A 136 -15.47 -2.14 -5.39
N ASP A 137 -14.62 -1.95 -6.38
CA ASP A 137 -14.61 -0.75 -7.22
C ASP A 137 -15.00 -1.00 -8.68
N GLY A 138 -15.49 -2.20 -8.99
CA GLY A 138 -15.99 -2.57 -10.32
C GLY A 138 -14.91 -2.76 -11.40
N LEU A 139 -13.64 -2.59 -11.07
CA LEU A 139 -12.51 -2.71 -12.01
C LEU A 139 -12.24 -4.14 -12.46
N HIS A 140 -12.73 -5.10 -11.73
CA HIS A 140 -12.32 -6.49 -11.83
C HIS A 140 -13.02 -7.30 -12.91
N ALA A 141 -14.13 -6.79 -13.48
CA ALA A 141 -14.77 -7.45 -14.62
C ALA A 141 -13.85 -7.42 -15.86
N GLU A 142 -13.25 -6.27 -16.14
CA GLU A 142 -12.29 -6.11 -17.26
C GLU A 142 -11.00 -6.88 -17.01
N LEU A 143 -10.56 -6.95 -15.74
CA LEU A 143 -9.43 -7.76 -15.34
C LEU A 143 -9.71 -9.25 -15.49
N GLY A 144 -10.92 -9.71 -15.16
CA GLY A 144 -11.35 -11.09 -15.37
C GLY A 144 -11.28 -11.51 -16.83
N GLU A 145 -11.81 -10.68 -17.75
CA GLU A 145 -11.71 -10.92 -19.20
C GLU A 145 -10.24 -10.95 -19.68
N PHE A 146 -9.39 -10.09 -19.11
CA PHE A 146 -7.98 -10.05 -19.43
C PHE A 146 -7.24 -11.32 -18.99
N LEU A 147 -7.50 -11.79 -17.79
CA LEU A 147 -6.82 -12.95 -17.22
C LEU A 147 -7.32 -14.26 -17.82
N GLU A 148 -8.56 -14.30 -18.31
CA GLU A 148 -9.05 -15.38 -19.15
C GLU A 148 -8.29 -15.47 -20.49
N THR A 149 -7.71 -14.37 -20.97
CA THR A 149 -6.87 -14.36 -22.18
C THR A 149 -5.46 -14.89 -21.94
N PHE A 150 -4.94 -14.84 -20.70
CA PHE A 150 -3.74 -15.58 -20.34
C PHE A 150 -4.14 -17.03 -20.04
N GLU A 151 -3.87 -17.94 -20.95
CA GLU A 151 -4.25 -19.37 -20.98
C GLU A 151 -3.98 -20.21 -19.71
N LYS A 152 -3.66 -19.58 -18.57
CA LYS A 152 -3.18 -20.27 -17.36
C LYS A 152 -4.20 -20.39 -16.24
N GLY A 153 -5.44 -19.94 -16.41
CA GLY A 153 -6.46 -20.04 -15.35
C GLY A 153 -5.99 -19.41 -14.05
N ILE A 154 -5.40 -18.21 -14.13
CA ILE A 154 -4.88 -17.49 -12.97
C ILE A 154 -6.05 -17.20 -12.02
N PRO A 155 -6.01 -17.66 -10.76
CA PRO A 155 -7.03 -17.31 -9.78
C PRO A 155 -6.88 -15.83 -9.44
N VAL A 156 -7.72 -14.99 -10.02
CA VAL A 156 -7.72 -13.57 -9.69
C VAL A 156 -8.90 -13.25 -8.80
N SER A 157 -8.60 -12.67 -7.68
CA SER A 157 -9.61 -12.05 -6.84
C SER A 157 -10.36 -10.99 -7.65
N LYS A 158 -11.69 -10.99 -7.55
CA LYS A 158 -12.54 -9.94 -8.14
C LYS A 158 -12.48 -8.63 -7.35
N TRP A 159 -11.54 -8.50 -6.42
CA TRP A 159 -11.47 -7.44 -5.44
C TRP A 159 -10.07 -6.86 -5.39
N GLY A 160 -9.95 -5.56 -5.24
CA GLY A 160 -8.67 -4.93 -4.89
C GLY A 160 -8.32 -5.22 -3.42
N CYS A 161 -7.04 -5.17 -3.13
CA CYS A 161 -6.47 -5.49 -1.84
C CYS A 161 -6.02 -4.21 -1.12
N ALA A 162 -6.86 -3.68 -0.23
CA ALA A 162 -6.46 -2.53 0.60
C ALA A 162 -5.78 -2.98 1.90
N ALA A 163 -4.83 -2.17 2.37
CA ALA A 163 -4.01 -2.48 3.55
C ALA A 163 -3.42 -3.90 3.51
N PRO A 164 -2.70 -4.25 2.44
CA PRO A 164 -2.29 -5.62 2.18
C PRO A 164 -1.19 -6.08 3.15
N ILE A 165 -1.26 -7.37 3.48
CA ILE A 165 -0.22 -8.12 4.17
C ILE A 165 0.19 -9.24 3.23
N LEU A 166 1.45 -9.24 2.83
CA LEU A 166 1.96 -10.22 1.88
C LEU A 166 3.04 -11.10 2.49
N HIS A 167 3.07 -12.36 2.06
CA HIS A 167 4.15 -13.28 2.38
C HIS A 167 5.36 -12.98 1.50
N SER A 168 6.50 -12.69 2.12
CA SER A 168 7.68 -12.12 1.44
C SER A 168 8.27 -13.03 0.36
N ASP A 169 8.41 -14.33 0.65
CA ASP A 169 9.03 -15.24 -0.32
C ASP A 169 8.12 -15.51 -1.52
N THR A 170 6.79 -15.60 -1.30
CA THR A 170 5.80 -15.71 -2.39
C THR A 170 5.78 -14.45 -3.26
N PHE A 171 5.92 -13.26 -2.65
CA PHE A 171 6.04 -12.03 -3.44
C PHE A 171 7.28 -12.02 -4.33
N LEU A 172 8.42 -12.49 -3.83
CA LEU A 172 9.65 -12.56 -4.63
C LEU A 172 9.52 -13.55 -5.80
N GLU A 173 8.87 -14.70 -5.58
CA GLU A 173 8.54 -15.66 -6.63
C GLU A 173 7.60 -15.01 -7.67
N ALA A 174 6.55 -14.34 -7.24
CA ALA A 174 5.62 -13.65 -8.13
C ALA A 174 6.30 -12.53 -8.93
N LYS A 175 7.25 -11.82 -8.32
CA LYS A 175 8.07 -10.82 -9.01
C LYS A 175 8.89 -11.45 -10.14
N GLU A 176 9.55 -12.57 -9.88
CA GLU A 176 10.33 -13.28 -10.92
C GLU A 176 9.45 -13.70 -12.11
N VAL A 177 8.23 -14.19 -11.83
CA VAL A 177 7.27 -14.53 -12.89
C VAL A 177 6.82 -13.30 -13.67
N LEU A 178 6.49 -12.21 -12.98
CA LEU A 178 6.08 -10.94 -13.59
C LEU A 178 7.16 -10.39 -14.52
N GLU A 179 8.41 -10.45 -14.12
CA GLU A 179 9.56 -9.93 -14.88
C GLU A 179 10.07 -10.88 -15.98
N SER A 180 9.63 -12.12 -15.97
CA SER A 180 10.00 -13.10 -17.01
C SER A 180 9.27 -12.87 -18.34
N ASP A 181 8.19 -12.07 -18.33
CA ASP A 181 7.35 -11.80 -19.51
C ASP A 181 6.88 -10.35 -19.51
N ASP A 182 7.60 -9.49 -20.21
CA ASP A 182 7.30 -8.06 -20.35
C ASP A 182 5.86 -7.81 -20.84
N SER A 183 5.27 -8.75 -21.56
CA SER A 183 3.91 -8.63 -22.10
C SER A 183 2.86 -8.56 -20.98
N ILE A 184 3.13 -9.13 -19.81
CA ILE A 184 2.23 -9.07 -18.65
C ILE A 184 2.13 -7.62 -18.18
N ILE A 185 3.27 -6.98 -17.90
CA ILE A 185 3.31 -5.59 -17.42
C ILE A 185 2.76 -4.64 -18.49
N GLU A 186 3.18 -4.78 -19.73
CA GLU A 186 2.69 -3.97 -20.85
C GLU A 186 1.17 -4.04 -20.99
N THR A 187 0.62 -5.23 -20.79
CA THR A 187 -0.81 -5.44 -20.91
C THR A 187 -1.56 -4.84 -19.73
N LEU A 188 -1.06 -4.99 -18.51
CA LEU A 188 -1.60 -4.32 -17.32
C LEU A 188 -1.64 -2.81 -17.51
N CYS A 189 -0.59 -2.21 -18.06
CA CYS A 189 -0.54 -0.77 -18.34
C CYS A 189 -1.50 -0.31 -19.44
N ARG A 190 -1.96 -1.20 -20.32
CA ARG A 190 -2.90 -0.90 -21.40
C ARG A 190 -4.36 -0.96 -21.00
N LEU A 191 -4.71 -1.77 -20.01
CA LEU A 191 -6.11 -2.10 -19.70
C LEU A 191 -6.87 -0.98 -19.01
N ASP A 192 -6.38 -0.46 -17.95
CA ASP A 192 -6.95 0.69 -17.24
C ASP A 192 -5.84 1.36 -16.41
N ARG A 193 -6.04 2.65 -16.17
CA ARG A 193 -5.22 3.47 -15.27
C ARG A 193 -5.13 2.88 -13.84
N ARG A 194 -6.12 2.11 -13.43
CA ARG A 194 -6.26 1.58 -12.07
C ARG A 194 -5.67 0.19 -11.88
N THR A 195 -5.49 -0.58 -12.95
CA THR A 195 -4.99 -1.95 -12.88
C THR A 195 -3.53 -2.06 -12.44
N ALA A 196 -2.76 -1.00 -12.57
CA ALA A 196 -1.37 -0.95 -12.15
C ALA A 196 -1.18 -0.44 -10.71
N PHE A 197 -2.24 -0.08 -9.99
CA PHE A 197 -2.14 0.19 -8.56
C PHE A 197 -1.90 -1.08 -7.79
N TYR A 198 -1.18 -0.97 -6.70
CA TYR A 198 -0.86 -2.13 -5.88
C TYR A 198 -2.12 -2.88 -5.41
N ASP A 199 -3.25 -2.19 -5.25
CA ASP A 199 -4.53 -2.79 -4.90
C ASP A 199 -4.97 -3.87 -5.90
N ALA A 200 -4.71 -3.68 -7.19
CA ALA A 200 -4.98 -4.63 -8.25
C ALA A 200 -3.74 -5.45 -8.63
N LEU A 201 -2.56 -4.82 -8.64
CA LEU A 201 -1.31 -5.44 -9.04
C LEU A 201 -0.93 -6.61 -8.12
N LEU A 202 -1.06 -6.45 -6.81
CA LEU A 202 -0.70 -7.51 -5.87
C LEU A 202 -1.54 -8.79 -6.04
N PRO A 203 -2.89 -8.73 -6.08
CA PRO A 203 -3.70 -9.91 -6.39
C PRO A 203 -3.32 -10.59 -7.70
N ILE A 204 -2.96 -9.82 -8.73
CA ILE A 204 -2.52 -10.36 -10.01
C ILE A 204 -1.18 -11.08 -9.86
N MET A 205 -0.21 -10.45 -9.24
CA MET A 205 1.12 -11.04 -9.02
C MET A 205 1.01 -12.36 -8.26
N PHE A 206 0.24 -12.38 -7.17
CA PHE A 206 0.04 -13.61 -6.39
C PHE A 206 -0.71 -14.68 -7.20
N GLY A 207 -1.70 -14.28 -8.01
CA GLY A 207 -2.37 -15.16 -8.95
C GLY A 207 -1.43 -15.81 -9.96
N LEU A 208 -0.37 -15.12 -10.42
CA LEU A 208 0.63 -15.69 -11.34
C LEU A 208 1.36 -16.91 -10.76
N VAL A 209 1.44 -17.01 -9.45
CA VAL A 209 2.04 -18.15 -8.73
C VAL A 209 0.99 -19.08 -8.11
N GLY A 210 -0.28 -18.89 -8.44
CA GLY A 210 -1.38 -19.77 -8.02
C GLY A 210 -1.98 -19.46 -6.66
N GLU A 211 -1.68 -18.29 -6.09
CA GLU A 211 -2.16 -17.86 -4.78
C GLU A 211 -3.32 -16.87 -4.90
N GLU A 212 -4.35 -17.05 -4.09
CA GLU A 212 -5.49 -16.13 -4.02
C GLU A 212 -5.37 -15.17 -2.84
N GLU A 213 -5.92 -13.97 -3.01
CA GLU A 213 -6.10 -13.02 -1.92
C GLU A 213 -7.15 -13.53 -0.92
N VAL A 214 -6.80 -13.52 0.36
CA VAL A 214 -7.68 -13.87 1.46
C VAL A 214 -8.21 -12.61 2.13
N TYR A 215 -9.53 -12.54 2.33
CA TYR A 215 -10.14 -11.44 3.07
C TYR A 215 -9.63 -11.37 4.51
N ASN A 216 -9.12 -10.20 4.91
CA ASN A 216 -8.68 -9.94 6.28
C ASN A 216 -9.82 -9.29 7.09
N PRO A 217 -10.46 -10.02 8.03
CA PRO A 217 -11.55 -9.47 8.84
C PRO A 217 -11.08 -8.46 9.90
N GLU A 218 -9.79 -8.33 10.12
CA GLU A 218 -9.19 -7.40 11.08
C GLU A 218 -9.08 -5.97 10.54
N VAL A 219 -9.31 -5.79 9.23
CA VAL A 219 -9.32 -4.47 8.58
C VAL A 219 -10.72 -3.88 8.60
N VAL A 220 -10.86 -2.65 9.06
CA VAL A 220 -12.10 -1.88 8.95
C VAL A 220 -11.89 -0.65 8.07
N GLU A 221 -12.83 -0.46 7.14
CA GLU A 221 -12.91 0.74 6.32
C GLU A 221 -13.69 1.84 7.06
N CYS A 222 -13.06 2.95 7.33
CA CYS A 222 -13.68 4.05 8.07
C CYS A 222 -14.23 5.18 7.19
N LEU A 223 -13.91 5.19 5.88
CA LEU A 223 -14.42 6.16 4.90
C LEU A 223 -14.46 7.61 5.41
N ARG A 224 -13.40 8.03 6.11
CA ARG A 224 -13.30 9.39 6.72
C ARG A 224 -14.23 9.63 7.92
N ASN A 225 -14.90 8.61 8.41
CA ASN A 225 -15.78 8.73 9.57
C ASN A 225 -14.94 8.80 10.85
N PRO A 226 -15.26 9.69 11.81
CA PRO A 226 -14.57 9.74 13.11
C PRO A 226 -14.67 8.44 13.93
N SER A 227 -15.46 7.45 13.51
CA SER A 227 -15.53 6.12 14.12
C SER A 227 -14.17 5.40 14.16
N TRP A 228 -13.19 5.80 13.35
CA TRP A 228 -11.83 5.25 13.45
C TRP A 228 -11.22 5.42 14.85
N ARG A 229 -11.62 6.46 15.61
CA ARG A 229 -11.12 6.72 16.95
C ARG A 229 -11.56 5.68 17.96
N THR A 230 -12.75 5.13 17.79
CA THR A 230 -13.39 4.17 18.69
C THR A 230 -13.38 2.75 18.16
N SER A 231 -12.88 2.54 16.96
CA SER A 231 -12.79 1.21 16.36
C SER A 231 -11.86 0.31 17.19
N SER A 232 -12.32 -0.90 17.47
CA SER A 232 -11.54 -1.95 18.12
C SER A 232 -10.78 -2.83 17.11
N HIS A 233 -10.94 -2.58 15.83
CA HIS A 233 -10.23 -3.35 14.80
C HIS A 233 -8.72 -3.07 14.84
N PRO A 234 -7.88 -4.10 14.70
CA PRO A 234 -6.44 -3.97 14.66
C PRO A 234 -5.93 -3.06 13.54
N ILE A 235 -6.57 -3.10 12.37
CA ILE A 235 -6.21 -2.28 11.21
C ILE A 235 -7.38 -1.37 10.87
N VAL A 236 -7.11 -0.08 10.79
CA VAL A 236 -8.07 0.94 10.37
C VAL A 236 -7.60 1.55 9.06
N HIS A 237 -8.37 1.36 7.99
CA HIS A 237 -8.12 1.94 6.68
C HIS A 237 -8.97 3.19 6.48
N GLN A 238 -8.43 4.17 5.76
CA GLN A 238 -9.02 5.47 5.53
C GLN A 238 -9.45 6.21 6.82
N PHE A 239 -8.61 6.15 7.86
CA PHE A 239 -8.86 6.92 9.09
C PHE A 239 -8.90 8.43 8.80
N ARG A 240 -8.37 8.84 7.68
CA ARG A 240 -8.44 10.20 7.15
C ARG A 240 -8.76 10.17 5.65
N ALA A 241 -9.35 11.25 5.12
CA ALA A 241 -9.41 11.44 3.68
C ALA A 241 -8.03 11.90 3.17
N LYS A 242 -7.55 11.41 2.07
CA LYS A 242 -6.36 11.91 1.38
C LYS A 242 -6.63 13.27 0.73
N TYR A 243 -7.87 13.52 0.34
CA TYR A 243 -8.28 14.69 -0.46
C TYR A 243 -9.59 15.29 0.02
N GLU A 244 -9.73 16.59 -0.13
CA GLU A 244 -11.01 17.31 -0.04
C GLU A 244 -11.48 17.66 -1.44
N THR A 245 -12.77 17.48 -1.69
CA THR A 245 -13.41 17.94 -2.93
C THR A 245 -13.62 19.46 -2.83
N THR A 246 -13.11 20.20 -3.77
CA THR A 246 -13.32 21.64 -3.91
C THR A 246 -14.06 21.94 -5.21
N GLU A 247 -14.48 23.20 -5.41
CA GLU A 247 -15.10 23.65 -6.67
C GLU A 247 -14.19 23.44 -7.91
N ASN A 248 -12.88 23.31 -7.67
CA ASN A 248 -11.86 23.12 -8.71
C ASN A 248 -11.31 21.68 -8.77
N GLY A 249 -11.97 20.71 -8.10
CA GLY A 249 -11.55 19.31 -8.06
C GLY A 249 -11.05 18.87 -6.68
N TYR A 250 -10.16 17.85 -6.66
CA TYR A 250 -9.60 17.31 -5.42
C TYR A 250 -8.30 18.03 -5.05
N ILE A 251 -8.23 18.51 -3.81
CA ILE A 251 -6.99 19.09 -3.26
C ILE A 251 -6.48 18.18 -2.15
N SER A 252 -5.17 17.94 -2.12
CA SER A 252 -4.53 17.26 -0.99
C SER A 252 -4.82 17.99 0.32
N THR A 253 -5.32 17.27 1.33
CA THR A 253 -5.77 17.88 2.59
C THR A 253 -4.69 17.99 3.65
N ASN A 254 -3.42 17.89 3.27
CA ASN A 254 -2.29 17.93 4.21
C ASN A 254 -2.34 19.09 5.19
N GLY A 255 -2.78 20.27 4.76
CA GLY A 255 -2.81 21.46 5.61
C GLY A 255 -3.96 21.50 6.60
N ASN A 256 -5.10 20.88 6.30
CA ASN A 256 -6.33 21.06 7.08
C ASN A 256 -6.55 20.00 8.18
N ARG A 257 -5.67 19.00 8.28
CA ARG A 257 -5.86 17.87 9.19
C ARG A 257 -4.95 17.84 10.38
N ASP A 258 -4.02 18.75 10.47
CA ASP A 258 -3.23 18.96 11.69
C ASP A 258 -4.12 19.13 12.92
N HIS A 259 -5.36 19.61 12.77
CA HIS A 259 -6.29 19.71 13.87
C HIS A 259 -6.82 18.36 14.37
N MET A 260 -6.92 17.34 13.51
CA MET A 260 -7.34 15.99 13.93
C MET A 260 -6.22 15.26 14.66
N LEU A 261 -4.98 15.66 14.40
CA LEU A 261 -3.79 15.09 15.01
C LEU A 261 -3.24 15.94 16.17
N LYS A 262 -3.89 17.06 16.49
CA LYS A 262 -3.49 17.94 17.61
C LYS A 262 -3.50 17.26 18.97
N GLU A 263 -4.35 16.25 19.15
CA GLU A 263 -4.36 15.44 20.38
C GLU A 263 -3.08 14.62 20.55
N PHE A 264 -2.39 14.31 19.44
CA PHE A 264 -1.12 13.61 19.44
C PHE A 264 0.07 14.51 19.86
N THR A 265 0.01 15.80 19.49
CA THR A 265 1.11 16.75 19.78
C THR A 265 1.01 17.39 21.14
N ASN A 266 -0.11 17.24 21.85
CA ASN A 266 -0.37 17.81 23.18
C ASN A 266 -0.40 16.75 24.28
N GLY A 267 -0.08 15.50 24.02
CA GLY A 267 0.13 14.42 24.98
C GLY A 267 1.61 14.13 25.13
#